data_88787d039c364e211b8fdc494fbdc3bd
#
_entry.id   88787d039c364e211b8fdc494fbdc3bd
#
_cell.length_a   1.000
_cell.length_b   1.000
_cell.length_c   1.000
_cell.angle_alpha   90.00
_cell.angle_beta   90.00
_cell.angle_gamma   90.00
#
_symmetry.space_group_name_H-M   'P 1'
#
loop_
_entity.id
_entity.type
_entity.pdbx_description
1 polymer ?
#
loop_
_entity_poly.entity_id
_entity_poly.type
_entity_poly.pdbx_seq_one_letter_code
_entity_poly.pdbx_strand_id
1 'polypeptide(L)'
;MNKTIKRLAGVAAVGVLAFEAVPALAQDAGTQEVSAYAGYLFGDDLTSQAISGRTPKLDDDFTYGLRYGYHFTDQFAIEASIGESPTSVKNVTGGDIDLDLTMIDVDAVWNFRNGTRFTPYVFAGVGYAFADLDRPILGTVGVTPVSIKDDDGFTANAGVGVRYQATDKLFIRAEGRYRYLDKVVDHFDDSLNTVETTLGVGYQF
;
A
#
# COMPACT_ATOMS: atom_id res chain seq x y z
N MET A 1 -3.68 21.89 13.53
CA MET A 1 -4.53 20.81 12.98
C MET A 1 -3.70 20.22 11.86
N ASN A 2 -3.21 19.01 12.08
CA ASN A 2 -2.20 18.37 11.23
C ASN A 2 -2.66 18.26 9.77
N LYS A 3 -1.75 18.45 8.81
CA LYS A 3 -2.03 18.32 7.36
C LYS A 3 -2.59 16.94 7.02
N THR A 4 -2.09 15.90 7.68
CA THR A 4 -2.54 14.51 7.58
C THR A 4 -4.04 14.36 7.87
N ILE A 5 -4.56 15.02 8.91
CA ILE A 5 -6.00 14.96 9.25
C ILE A 5 -6.87 15.60 8.16
N LYS A 6 -6.37 16.64 7.48
CA LYS A 6 -7.12 17.27 6.39
C LYS A 6 -7.19 16.43 5.12
N ARG A 7 -6.15 15.62 4.84
CA ARG A 7 -6.14 14.71 3.68
C ARG A 7 -7.03 13.48 3.93
N LEU A 8 -6.97 12.88 5.13
CA LEU A 8 -7.88 11.81 5.54
C LEU A 8 -9.37 12.21 5.48
N ALA A 9 -9.69 13.45 5.85
CA ALA A 9 -11.07 13.95 5.76
C ALA A 9 -11.56 14.12 4.30
N GLY A 10 -10.65 14.26 3.33
CA GLY A 10 -10.98 14.36 1.91
C GLY A 10 -11.20 13.01 1.22
N VAL A 11 -10.57 11.94 1.72
CA VAL A 11 -10.64 10.58 1.14
C VAL A 11 -11.78 9.76 1.77
N ALA A 12 -12.25 10.09 2.96
CA ALA A 12 -13.39 9.42 3.63
C ALA A 12 -14.74 9.58 2.90
N ALA A 13 -14.79 10.29 1.77
CA ALA A 13 -15.99 10.46 0.95
C ALA A 13 -16.10 9.47 -0.22
N VAL A 14 -15.33 8.38 -0.24
CA VAL A 14 -15.64 7.24 -1.11
C VAL A 14 -16.88 6.57 -0.55
N GLY A 15 -18.00 6.85 -1.19
CA GLY A 15 -19.33 6.52 -0.72
C GLY A 15 -19.46 5.03 -0.39
N VAL A 16 -19.87 4.75 0.82
CA VAL A 16 -20.46 3.48 1.20
C VAL A 16 -21.75 3.35 0.39
N LEU A 17 -21.68 2.71 -0.76
CA LEU A 17 -22.85 2.24 -1.46
C LEU A 17 -23.42 1.08 -0.63
N ALA A 18 -24.43 1.38 0.18
CA ALA A 18 -25.20 0.37 0.88
C ALA A 18 -25.98 -0.46 -0.15
N PHE A 19 -25.44 -1.64 -0.47
CA PHE A 19 -26.19 -2.68 -1.16
C PHE A 19 -26.80 -3.61 -0.12
N GLU A 20 -28.08 -3.96 -0.33
CA GLU A 20 -28.82 -4.84 0.57
C GLU A 20 -28.16 -6.22 0.68
N ALA A 21 -28.05 -6.71 1.91
CA ALA A 21 -27.38 -7.96 2.23
C ALA A 21 -28.19 -9.17 1.71
N VAL A 22 -27.58 -9.91 0.79
CA VAL A 22 -28.02 -11.27 0.43
C VAL A 22 -27.22 -12.25 1.31
N PRO A 23 -27.82 -13.25 1.94
CA PRO A 23 -27.08 -14.23 2.75
C PRO A 23 -26.17 -15.06 1.84
N ALA A 24 -24.87 -14.87 1.95
CA ALA A 24 -23.88 -15.56 1.16
C ALA A 24 -23.23 -16.69 1.95
N LEU A 25 -23.38 -17.89 1.47
CA LEU A 25 -22.55 -19.04 1.78
C LEU A 25 -21.40 -19.04 0.75
N ALA A 26 -20.17 -18.87 1.21
CA ALA A 26 -18.93 -18.78 0.43
C ALA A 26 -18.83 -17.52 -0.47
N GLN A 27 -17.61 -17.19 -0.93
CA GLN A 27 -17.35 -16.07 -1.84
C GLN A 27 -18.02 -16.30 -3.20
N ASP A 28 -19.32 -16.14 -3.28
CA ASP A 28 -20.08 -16.25 -4.52
C ASP A 28 -20.00 -14.92 -5.29
N ALA A 29 -20.33 -14.96 -6.57
CA ALA A 29 -20.47 -13.74 -7.36
C ALA A 29 -21.44 -12.76 -6.68
N GLY A 30 -21.01 -11.49 -6.54
CA GLY A 30 -21.76 -10.45 -5.85
C GLY A 30 -21.36 -10.25 -4.38
N THR A 31 -20.54 -11.12 -3.79
CA THR A 31 -20.01 -10.94 -2.42
C THR A 31 -19.17 -9.67 -2.34
N GLN A 32 -19.42 -8.90 -1.31
CA GLN A 32 -18.63 -7.72 -0.96
C GLN A 32 -17.87 -7.99 0.33
N GLU A 33 -16.74 -7.35 0.49
CA GLU A 33 -15.93 -7.49 1.68
C GLU A 33 -15.24 -6.20 2.08
N VAL A 34 -15.03 -6.06 3.37
CA VAL A 34 -14.20 -5.01 3.95
C VAL A 34 -13.17 -5.64 4.87
N SER A 35 -11.94 -5.17 4.83
CA SER A 35 -10.90 -5.65 5.72
C SER A 35 -9.99 -4.53 6.19
N ALA A 36 -9.46 -4.69 7.40
CA ALA A 36 -8.34 -3.91 7.90
C ALA A 36 -7.09 -4.79 7.88
N TYR A 37 -5.95 -4.19 7.62
CA TYR A 37 -4.66 -4.89 7.62
C TYR A 37 -3.60 -4.06 8.32
N ALA A 38 -2.58 -4.76 8.79
CA ALA A 38 -1.37 -4.19 9.36
C ALA A 38 -0.19 -5.10 9.04
N GLY A 39 1.02 -4.54 8.97
CA GLY A 39 2.21 -5.29 8.64
C GLY A 39 3.46 -4.44 8.60
N TYR A 40 4.41 -4.89 7.81
CA TYR A 40 5.70 -4.22 7.61
C TYR A 40 5.95 -3.97 6.15
N LEU A 41 6.41 -2.75 5.87
CA LEU A 41 6.99 -2.33 4.61
C LEU A 41 8.51 -2.40 4.74
N PHE A 42 9.16 -3.10 3.84
CA PHE A 42 10.62 -3.18 3.72
C PHE A 42 11.05 -2.20 2.63
N GLY A 43 11.79 -1.18 3.05
CA GLY A 43 12.25 -0.13 2.15
C GLY A 43 13.53 -0.50 1.39
N ASP A 44 13.77 0.20 0.30
CA ASP A 44 14.97 0.07 -0.53
C ASP A 44 15.70 1.42 -0.65
N ASP A 45 16.83 1.47 -1.32
CA ASP A 45 17.55 2.71 -1.59
C ASP A 45 16.69 3.65 -2.46
N LEU A 46 16.55 4.91 -2.03
CA LEU A 46 15.75 5.91 -2.75
C LEU A 46 16.40 6.34 -4.07
N THR A 47 17.72 6.18 -4.20
CA THR A 47 18.47 6.50 -5.40
C THR A 47 19.78 5.74 -5.44
N SER A 48 20.23 5.42 -6.64
CA SER A 48 21.57 4.85 -6.88
C SER A 48 22.71 5.89 -6.74
N GLN A 49 22.39 7.18 -6.66
CA GLN A 49 23.36 8.27 -6.57
C GLN A 49 23.57 8.73 -5.13
N ALA A 50 24.83 8.86 -4.73
CA ALA A 50 25.16 9.39 -3.41
C ALA A 50 24.88 10.90 -3.32
N ILE A 51 24.04 11.31 -2.38
CA ILE A 51 23.79 12.71 -2.03
C ILE A 51 24.72 13.09 -0.87
N SER A 52 25.61 14.06 -1.10
CA SER A 52 26.66 14.43 -0.13
C SER A 52 27.49 13.24 0.37
N GLY A 53 27.76 12.26 -0.52
CA GLY A 53 28.55 11.06 -0.21
C GLY A 53 27.78 9.96 0.56
N ARG A 54 26.45 10.05 0.66
CA ARG A 54 25.56 9.08 1.33
C ARG A 54 24.43 8.68 0.39
N THR A 55 24.00 7.43 0.44
CA THR A 55 22.82 6.95 -0.30
C THR A 55 21.60 7.02 0.63
N PRO A 56 20.63 7.90 0.35
CA PRO A 56 19.37 7.94 1.11
C PRO A 56 18.64 6.61 0.96
N LYS A 57 18.11 6.10 2.07
CA LYS A 57 17.36 4.85 2.13
C LYS A 57 16.02 5.06 2.83
N LEU A 58 14.97 4.44 2.31
CA LEU A 58 13.70 4.30 3.02
C LEU A 58 13.86 3.29 4.16
N ASP A 59 13.44 3.65 5.36
CA ASP A 59 13.49 2.74 6.49
C ASP A 59 12.41 1.67 6.40
N ASP A 60 12.69 0.52 7.02
CA ASP A 60 11.68 -0.52 7.20
C ASP A 60 10.73 -0.07 8.31
N ASP A 61 9.43 -0.02 8.03
CA ASP A 61 8.48 0.49 9.01
C ASP A 61 7.12 -0.20 8.92
N PHE A 62 6.28 0.14 9.88
CA PHE A 62 4.94 -0.40 10.02
C PHE A 62 4.03 0.17 8.93
N THR A 63 3.17 -0.68 8.35
CA THR A 63 2.13 -0.28 7.41
C THR A 63 0.77 -0.77 7.89
N TYR A 64 -0.27 0.00 7.64
CA TYR A 64 -1.65 -0.36 7.98
C TYR A 64 -2.63 0.29 7.02
N GLY A 65 -3.83 -0.28 6.92
CA GLY A 65 -4.83 0.28 6.02
C GLY A 65 -6.16 -0.47 6.03
N LEU A 66 -6.99 -0.04 5.10
CA LEU A 66 -8.32 -0.60 4.85
C LEU A 66 -8.41 -1.05 3.41
N ARG A 67 -9.27 -2.04 3.17
CA ARG A 67 -9.51 -2.60 1.86
C ARG A 67 -10.98 -2.93 1.68
N TYR A 68 -11.50 -2.66 0.49
CA TYR A 68 -12.83 -3.05 0.06
C TYR A 68 -12.71 -3.89 -1.19
N GLY A 69 -13.40 -5.03 -1.23
CA GLY A 69 -13.40 -5.96 -2.35
C GLY A 69 -14.81 -6.26 -2.86
N TYR A 70 -14.89 -6.49 -4.17
CA TYR A 70 -16.10 -6.96 -4.83
C TYR A 70 -15.78 -8.18 -5.71
N HIS A 71 -16.49 -9.30 -5.46
CA HIS A 71 -16.33 -10.54 -6.19
C HIS A 71 -17.27 -10.59 -7.40
N PHE A 72 -16.72 -10.52 -8.61
CA PHE A 72 -17.49 -10.68 -9.85
C PHE A 72 -17.81 -12.14 -10.14
N THR A 73 -16.93 -13.03 -9.73
CA THR A 73 -17.09 -14.48 -9.79
C THR A 73 -16.48 -15.09 -8.53
N ASP A 74 -16.65 -16.39 -8.34
CA ASP A 74 -16.00 -17.12 -7.22
C ASP A 74 -14.49 -16.99 -7.23
N GLN A 75 -13.88 -16.75 -8.39
CA GLN A 75 -12.42 -16.71 -8.58
C GLN A 75 -11.90 -15.30 -8.76
N PHE A 76 -12.67 -14.39 -9.34
CA PHE A 76 -12.22 -13.06 -9.72
C PHE A 76 -12.88 -11.98 -8.88
N ALA A 77 -12.05 -11.12 -8.28
CA ALA A 77 -12.48 -9.93 -7.56
C ALA A 77 -11.66 -8.71 -7.97
N ILE A 78 -12.21 -7.54 -7.68
CA ILE A 78 -11.49 -6.27 -7.68
C ILE A 78 -11.49 -5.74 -6.26
N GLU A 79 -10.32 -5.28 -5.81
CA GLU A 79 -10.12 -4.68 -4.50
C GLU A 79 -9.61 -3.25 -4.64
N ALA A 80 -10.16 -2.34 -3.85
CA ALA A 80 -9.62 -1.00 -3.63
C ALA A 80 -9.06 -0.91 -2.23
N SER A 81 -7.89 -0.32 -2.07
CA SER A 81 -7.27 -0.15 -0.76
C SER A 81 -6.72 1.24 -0.54
N ILE A 82 -6.67 1.62 0.73
CA ILE A 82 -5.94 2.79 1.22
C ILE A 82 -5.08 2.35 2.39
N GLY A 83 -3.81 2.72 2.36
CA GLY A 83 -2.86 2.40 3.40
C GLY A 83 -1.95 3.55 3.75
N GLU A 84 -1.43 3.52 4.95
CA GLU A 84 -0.43 4.46 5.46
C GLU A 84 0.78 3.69 5.97
N SER A 85 1.96 4.26 5.70
CA SER A 85 3.25 3.77 6.21
C SER A 85 4.03 5.00 6.71
N PRO A 86 3.94 5.31 8.01
CA PRO A 86 4.80 6.31 8.63
C PRO A 86 6.22 5.74 8.65
N THR A 87 7.11 6.29 7.85
CA THR A 87 8.49 5.82 7.71
C THR A 87 9.48 6.98 7.81
N SER A 88 10.76 6.74 7.60
CA SER A 88 11.77 7.79 7.60
C SER A 88 12.82 7.56 6.52
N VAL A 89 13.35 8.66 6.01
CA VAL A 89 14.51 8.63 5.10
C VAL A 89 15.77 8.73 5.93
N LYS A 90 16.57 7.68 5.89
CA LYS A 90 17.87 7.57 6.57
C LYS A 90 19.03 7.98 5.66
N ASN A 91 20.21 8.12 6.27
CA ASN A 91 21.45 8.46 5.61
C ASN A 91 21.44 9.82 4.89
N VAL A 92 20.67 10.78 5.37
CA VAL A 92 20.66 12.16 4.87
C VAL A 92 21.50 13.11 5.73
N THR A 93 21.95 14.21 5.14
CA THR A 93 22.70 15.24 5.89
C THR A 93 21.75 15.97 6.84
N GLY A 94 22.08 16.00 8.12
CA GLY A 94 21.26 16.68 9.15
C GLY A 94 20.35 15.75 9.94
N GLY A 95 20.51 14.43 9.80
CA GLY A 95 19.74 13.39 10.52
C GLY A 95 18.53 12.92 9.76
N ASP A 96 17.89 11.89 10.29
CA ASP A 96 16.74 11.24 9.66
C ASP A 96 15.58 12.24 9.44
N ILE A 97 14.80 12.00 8.40
CA ILE A 97 13.66 12.85 8.01
C ILE A 97 12.42 11.97 7.99
N ASP A 98 11.40 12.35 8.76
CA ASP A 98 10.14 11.62 8.78
C ASP A 98 9.41 11.79 7.45
N LEU A 99 8.87 10.68 6.95
CA LEU A 99 8.14 10.54 5.69
C LEU A 99 6.83 9.81 5.97
N ASP A 100 5.72 10.47 5.72
CA ASP A 100 4.41 9.82 5.71
C ASP A 100 4.05 9.38 4.29
N LEU A 101 3.94 8.08 4.06
CA LEU A 101 3.60 7.51 2.77
C LEU A 101 2.15 7.00 2.80
N THR A 102 1.26 7.68 2.05
CA THR A 102 -0.13 7.25 1.85
C THR A 102 -0.27 6.63 0.48
N MET A 103 -0.84 5.43 0.39
CA MET A 103 -1.01 4.68 -0.84
C MET A 103 -2.48 4.36 -1.09
N ILE A 104 -2.92 4.53 -2.33
CA ILE A 104 -4.25 4.13 -2.80
C ILE A 104 -4.05 3.18 -3.98
N ASP A 105 -4.61 1.98 -3.90
CA ASP A 105 -4.46 0.95 -4.93
C ASP A 105 -5.81 0.42 -5.41
N VAL A 106 -5.80 -0.09 -6.65
CA VAL A 106 -6.87 -0.93 -7.21
C VAL A 106 -6.21 -2.19 -7.78
N ASP A 107 -6.60 -3.33 -7.25
CA ASP A 107 -6.02 -4.63 -7.54
C ASP A 107 -7.05 -5.57 -8.17
N ALA A 108 -6.64 -6.30 -9.20
CA ALA A 108 -7.33 -7.48 -9.71
C ALA A 108 -6.84 -8.70 -8.91
N VAL A 109 -7.77 -9.45 -8.34
CA VAL A 109 -7.48 -10.60 -7.46
C VAL A 109 -8.00 -11.88 -8.08
N TRP A 110 -7.14 -12.90 -8.14
CA TRP A 110 -7.51 -14.23 -8.59
C TRP A 110 -7.38 -15.25 -7.45
N ASN A 111 -8.51 -15.81 -7.04
CA ASN A 111 -8.64 -16.77 -5.94
C ASN A 111 -8.56 -18.22 -6.47
N PHE A 112 -7.69 -19.04 -5.90
CA PHE A 112 -7.57 -20.47 -6.20
C PHE A 112 -8.44 -21.28 -5.24
N ARG A 113 -9.73 -21.41 -5.59
CA ARG A 113 -10.72 -22.13 -4.76
C ARG A 113 -10.42 -23.62 -4.76
N ASN A 114 -10.35 -24.22 -3.60
CA ASN A 114 -9.99 -25.62 -3.40
C ASN A 114 -10.97 -26.40 -2.50
N GLY A 115 -12.12 -25.80 -2.18
CA GLY A 115 -13.15 -26.41 -1.32
C GLY A 115 -12.76 -26.50 0.16
N THR A 116 -11.65 -25.89 0.57
CA THR A 116 -11.23 -25.81 1.98
C THR A 116 -11.44 -24.40 2.54
N ARG A 117 -11.18 -24.21 3.84
CA ARG A 117 -11.19 -22.89 4.48
C ARG A 117 -10.00 -22.01 4.09
N PHE A 118 -8.98 -22.58 3.44
CA PHE A 118 -7.80 -21.86 2.96
C PHE A 118 -7.94 -21.61 1.46
N THR A 119 -7.94 -20.36 1.07
CA THR A 119 -7.99 -19.93 -0.32
C THR A 119 -6.71 -19.15 -0.65
N PRO A 120 -5.74 -19.76 -1.33
CA PRO A 120 -4.63 -19.03 -1.91
C PRO A 120 -5.13 -18.08 -2.99
N TYR A 121 -4.44 -16.96 -3.19
CA TYR A 121 -4.75 -16.02 -4.25
C TYR A 121 -3.50 -15.29 -4.71
N VAL A 122 -3.58 -14.75 -5.91
CA VAL A 122 -2.60 -13.82 -6.47
C VAL A 122 -3.33 -12.52 -6.81
N PHE A 123 -2.60 -11.43 -6.84
CA PHE A 123 -3.16 -10.15 -7.24
C PHE A 123 -2.12 -9.31 -7.97
N ALA A 124 -2.62 -8.40 -8.78
CA ALA A 124 -1.82 -7.36 -9.41
C ALA A 124 -2.68 -6.12 -9.61
N GLY A 125 -2.08 -4.95 -9.49
CA GLY A 125 -2.81 -3.71 -9.58
C GLY A 125 -1.93 -2.50 -9.82
N VAL A 126 -2.61 -1.36 -9.84
CA VAL A 126 -2.01 -0.04 -9.98
C VAL A 126 -2.52 0.87 -8.89
N GLY A 127 -1.75 1.87 -8.56
CA GLY A 127 -2.12 2.81 -7.51
C GLY A 127 -1.43 4.15 -7.65
N TYR A 128 -1.56 4.92 -6.60
CA TYR A 128 -0.95 6.22 -6.47
C TYR A 128 -0.42 6.39 -5.04
N ALA A 129 0.84 6.80 -4.93
CA ALA A 129 1.50 7.06 -3.66
C ALA A 129 1.64 8.57 -3.45
N PHE A 130 1.29 9.02 -2.26
CA PHE A 130 1.48 10.39 -1.78
C PHE A 130 2.56 10.36 -0.71
N ALA A 131 3.67 11.05 -0.97
CA ALA A 131 4.77 11.17 -0.03
C ALA A 131 4.75 12.57 0.62
N ASP A 132 4.78 12.62 1.94
CA ASP A 132 4.80 13.88 2.71
C ASP A 132 6.08 13.88 3.58
N LEU A 133 7.05 14.71 3.24
CA LEU A 133 8.29 14.90 4.01
C LEU A 133 8.12 16.03 5.02
N ASP A 134 8.54 15.84 6.25
CA ASP A 134 8.51 16.90 7.28
C ASP A 134 9.39 18.10 6.91
N ARG A 135 10.44 17.86 6.13
CA ARG A 135 11.35 18.90 5.59
C ARG A 135 12.01 18.44 4.30
N PRO A 136 12.36 19.37 3.38
CA PRO A 136 13.11 19.02 2.17
C PRO A 136 14.47 18.40 2.51
N ILE A 137 14.88 17.40 1.73
CA ILE A 137 16.24 16.86 1.80
C ILE A 137 17.15 17.81 1.02
N LEU A 138 18.10 18.42 1.70
CA LEU A 138 19.08 19.34 1.11
C LEU A 138 20.43 18.64 1.01
N GLY A 139 21.06 18.70 -0.17
CA GLY A 139 22.37 18.11 -0.37
C GLY A 139 23.03 18.54 -1.66
N THR A 140 24.08 17.84 -2.04
CA THR A 140 24.78 18.04 -3.32
C THR A 140 25.00 16.71 -4.02
N VAL A 141 24.76 16.67 -5.34
CA VAL A 141 25.21 15.59 -6.21
C VAL A 141 26.43 16.11 -6.98
N GLY A 142 27.61 15.59 -6.63
CA GLY A 142 28.87 16.16 -7.08
C GLY A 142 29.04 17.59 -6.54
N VAL A 143 29.00 18.60 -7.41
CA VAL A 143 29.08 20.03 -7.07
C VAL A 143 27.74 20.76 -7.19
N THR A 144 26.68 20.07 -7.62
CA THR A 144 25.36 20.67 -7.87
C THR A 144 24.49 20.58 -6.61
N PRO A 145 24.00 21.71 -6.07
CA PRO A 145 23.03 21.69 -4.98
C PRO A 145 21.71 21.06 -5.45
N VAL A 146 21.15 20.15 -4.65
CA VAL A 146 19.86 19.52 -4.89
C VAL A 146 18.95 19.70 -3.68
N SER A 147 17.65 19.84 -3.94
CA SER A 147 16.60 19.91 -2.93
C SER A 147 15.49 18.94 -3.33
N ILE A 148 15.31 17.91 -2.53
CA ILE A 148 14.24 16.93 -2.74
C ILE A 148 13.06 17.35 -1.87
N LYS A 149 11.88 17.38 -2.47
CA LYS A 149 10.62 17.74 -1.82
C LYS A 149 9.63 16.59 -1.94
N ASP A 150 8.47 16.79 -1.31
CA ASP A 150 7.30 15.93 -1.47
C ASP A 150 7.03 15.70 -2.95
N ASP A 151 6.83 14.45 -3.34
CA ASP A 151 6.38 14.10 -4.67
C ASP A 151 5.37 12.96 -4.59
N ASP A 152 4.52 12.91 -5.58
CA ASP A 152 3.46 11.92 -5.68
C ASP A 152 3.70 11.11 -6.95
N GLY A 153 3.48 9.81 -6.91
CA GLY A 153 3.81 8.95 -8.04
C GLY A 153 2.83 7.81 -8.29
N PHE A 154 2.81 7.35 -9.54
CA PHE A 154 2.11 6.13 -9.89
C PHE A 154 2.84 4.92 -9.32
N THR A 155 2.04 3.92 -8.90
CA THR A 155 2.55 2.65 -8.42
C THR A 155 1.96 1.50 -9.23
N ALA A 156 2.77 0.46 -9.41
CA ALA A 156 2.31 -0.84 -9.86
C ALA A 156 2.67 -1.87 -8.80
N ASN A 157 1.78 -2.79 -8.54
CA ASN A 157 2.01 -3.79 -7.51
C ASN A 157 1.57 -5.18 -7.96
N ALA A 158 2.18 -6.21 -7.38
CA ALA A 158 1.75 -7.59 -7.52
C ALA A 158 2.08 -8.37 -6.26
N GLY A 159 1.31 -9.41 -5.97
CA GLY A 159 1.55 -10.17 -4.77
C GLY A 159 0.81 -11.49 -4.72
N VAL A 160 1.05 -12.19 -3.63
CA VAL A 160 0.42 -13.46 -3.31
C VAL A 160 -0.12 -13.41 -1.89
N GLY A 161 -1.16 -14.16 -1.64
CA GLY A 161 -1.73 -14.25 -0.30
C GLY A 161 -2.45 -15.55 -0.06
N VAL A 162 -2.83 -15.73 1.19
CA VAL A 162 -3.72 -16.80 1.62
C VAL A 162 -4.81 -16.21 2.51
N ARG A 163 -6.04 -16.57 2.24
CA ARG A 163 -7.21 -16.27 3.07
C ARG A 163 -7.58 -17.51 3.85
N TYR A 164 -7.88 -17.33 5.13
CA TYR A 164 -8.49 -18.34 5.99
C TYR A 164 -9.88 -17.90 6.40
N GLN A 165 -10.91 -18.66 5.99
CA GLN A 165 -12.29 -18.40 6.35
C GLN A 165 -12.55 -18.92 7.77
N ALA A 166 -12.60 -18.00 8.75
CA ALA A 166 -12.81 -18.34 10.16
C ALA A 166 -14.27 -18.70 10.46
N THR A 167 -15.21 -17.92 9.90
CA THR A 167 -16.66 -18.19 9.92
C THR A 167 -17.22 -17.88 8.54
N ASP A 168 -18.54 -18.05 8.35
CA ASP A 168 -19.19 -17.72 7.07
C ASP A 168 -19.03 -16.25 6.65
N LYS A 169 -18.73 -15.37 7.60
CA LYS A 169 -18.60 -13.93 7.37
C LYS A 169 -17.25 -13.34 7.71
N LEU A 170 -16.47 -13.98 8.58
CA LEU A 170 -15.19 -13.48 9.04
C LEU A 170 -14.05 -14.26 8.39
N PHE A 171 -13.04 -13.54 7.93
CA PHE A 171 -11.84 -14.11 7.38
C PHE A 171 -10.57 -13.41 7.92
N ILE A 172 -9.48 -14.15 7.87
CA ILE A 172 -8.12 -13.65 8.13
C ILE A 172 -7.32 -13.84 6.84
N ARG A 173 -6.46 -12.90 6.50
CA ARG A 173 -5.59 -12.97 5.31
C ARG A 173 -4.16 -12.63 5.67
N ALA A 174 -3.22 -13.31 5.00
CA ALA A 174 -1.80 -13.00 5.02
C ALA A 174 -1.34 -12.76 3.59
N GLU A 175 -0.55 -11.70 3.37
CA GLU A 175 -0.10 -11.29 2.04
C GLU A 175 1.38 -10.94 2.03
N GLY A 176 2.00 -11.18 0.88
CA GLY A 176 3.24 -10.56 0.46
C GLY A 176 3.01 -9.77 -0.82
N ARG A 177 3.38 -8.50 -0.83
CA ARG A 177 3.21 -7.56 -1.95
C ARG A 177 4.57 -7.00 -2.35
N TYR A 178 4.86 -7.02 -3.63
CA TYR A 178 5.94 -6.25 -4.24
C TYR A 178 5.34 -5.03 -4.92
N ARG A 179 5.94 -3.87 -4.71
CA ARG A 179 5.49 -2.61 -5.27
C ARG A 179 6.63 -1.90 -5.98
N TYR A 180 6.35 -1.44 -7.18
CA TYR A 180 7.17 -0.55 -7.97
C TYR A 180 6.55 0.85 -7.91
N LEU A 181 7.35 1.85 -7.53
CA LEU A 181 6.95 3.24 -7.46
C LEU A 181 7.73 4.00 -8.53
N ASP A 182 7.02 4.63 -9.47
CA ASP A 182 7.62 5.44 -10.53
C ASP A 182 7.80 6.88 -10.02
N LYS A 183 9.03 7.37 -10.08
CA LYS A 183 9.38 8.79 -9.86
C LYS A 183 8.83 9.44 -8.59
N VAL A 184 9.00 8.78 -7.45
CA VAL A 184 8.58 9.34 -6.14
C VAL A 184 9.57 10.41 -5.63
N VAL A 185 10.68 10.63 -6.35
CA VAL A 185 11.72 11.59 -5.96
C VAL A 185 12.04 12.52 -7.13
N ASP A 186 11.70 13.79 -6.96
CA ASP A 186 11.97 14.84 -7.94
C ASP A 186 13.50 14.92 -8.25
N HIS A 187 13.88 15.03 -9.50
CA HIS A 187 15.27 15.08 -10.02
C HIS A 187 16.04 13.76 -10.16
N PHE A 188 15.47 12.60 -9.82
CA PHE A 188 16.10 11.31 -10.08
C PHE A 188 15.19 10.44 -10.95
N ASP A 189 15.74 9.86 -12.02
CA ASP A 189 15.04 8.89 -12.88
C ASP A 189 15.00 7.47 -12.23
N ASP A 190 15.28 7.36 -10.93
CA ASP A 190 15.31 6.10 -10.23
C ASP A 190 13.92 5.72 -9.70
N SER A 191 13.56 4.46 -9.86
CA SER A 191 12.35 3.86 -9.34
C SER A 191 12.62 3.26 -7.96
N LEU A 192 11.66 3.40 -7.04
CA LEU A 192 11.71 2.77 -5.73
C LEU A 192 10.96 1.45 -5.76
N ASN A 193 11.57 0.41 -5.19
CA ASN A 193 10.94 -0.89 -5.01
C ASN A 193 10.73 -1.14 -3.53
N THR A 194 9.54 -1.64 -3.17
CA THR A 194 9.26 -2.03 -1.79
C THR A 194 8.63 -3.42 -1.73
N VAL A 195 8.84 -4.10 -0.61
CA VAL A 195 8.18 -5.35 -0.28
C VAL A 195 7.36 -5.12 0.97
N GLU A 196 6.11 -5.54 0.94
CA GLU A 196 5.21 -5.46 2.09
C GLU A 196 4.79 -6.87 2.51
N THR A 197 4.73 -7.10 3.82
CA THR A 197 4.09 -8.28 4.39
C THR A 197 3.00 -7.85 5.36
N THR A 198 1.78 -8.32 5.16
CA THR A 198 0.63 -7.87 5.93
C THR A 198 -0.21 -9.03 6.45
N LEU A 199 -0.84 -8.80 7.59
CA LEU A 199 -1.92 -9.61 8.13
C LEU A 199 -3.17 -8.75 8.20
N GLY A 200 -4.31 -9.31 7.80
CA GLY A 200 -5.58 -8.61 7.80
C GLY A 200 -6.70 -9.45 8.38
N VAL A 201 -7.73 -8.77 8.86
CA VAL A 201 -9.00 -9.35 9.24
C VAL A 201 -10.11 -8.64 8.50
N GLY A 202 -11.08 -9.41 8.00
CA GLY A 202 -12.17 -8.85 7.21
C GLY A 202 -13.51 -9.53 7.45
N TYR A 203 -14.51 -8.84 6.95
CA TYR A 203 -15.90 -9.25 6.98
C TYR A 203 -16.47 -9.23 5.57
N GLN A 204 -17.19 -10.30 5.21
CA GLN A 204 -17.89 -10.41 3.92
C GLN A 204 -19.40 -10.36 4.12
N PHE A 205 -20.12 -9.78 3.17
CA PHE A 205 -21.57 -9.57 3.22
C PHE A 205 -22.21 -9.61 1.83
#